data_f4df11bddcb0781332ce8174fc82b69b
#
_entry.id   f4df11bddcb0781332ce8174fc82b69b
#
_cell.length_a   1.000
_cell.length_b   1.000
_cell.length_c   1.000
_cell.angle_alpha   90.00
_cell.angle_beta   90.00
_cell.angle_gamma   90.00
#
_symmetry.space_group_name_H-M   'P 1'
#
loop_
_entity.id
_entity.type
_entity.pdbx_description
1 polymer ?
#
loop_
_entity_poly.entity_id
_entity_poly.type
_entity_poly.pdbx_seq_one_letter_code
_entity_poly.pdbx_strand_id
1 'polypeptide(L)'
;MLIYIYMKIKQTNYLYLSIFIFIIICVCIYGYNSGSCKINKKYICNDDFCLYKEFDVYLKNEIKKEITYLSANKKIQKRVNILTFPETIFNCALPNKKGITISTNNIVKYAPNLIHFYQNDLCKLVSRQLKLNLFPTNLELPTTCALLIYENEGDWINWHYDYNYYDGRFFTLLIPITNYLTCTEFQFKNDKNEIKSINLINNNSICFEGNFLYHRASKLCKNEKRIILSCQYVTNNHMSFLNRVRLKIKDYAYIGKLGA
;
A
#
# COMPACT_ATOMS: atom_id res chain seq x y z
N MET A 1 -49.12 -2.20 -29.74
CA MET A 1 -48.50 -1.33 -28.71
C MET A 1 -47.74 -2.12 -27.65
N LEU A 2 -48.30 -3.09 -26.98
CA LEU A 2 -47.64 -3.90 -25.92
C LEU A 2 -46.39 -4.65 -26.43
N ILE A 3 -46.44 -5.27 -27.61
CA ILE A 3 -45.32 -6.01 -28.20
C ILE A 3 -44.13 -5.05 -28.50
N TYR A 4 -44.45 -3.86 -29.00
CA TYR A 4 -43.40 -2.85 -29.30
C TYR A 4 -42.72 -2.36 -28.01
N ILE A 5 -43.47 -2.16 -26.91
CA ILE A 5 -42.94 -1.77 -25.62
C ILE A 5 -42.08 -2.91 -25.04
N TYR A 6 -42.51 -4.15 -25.14
CA TYR A 6 -41.76 -5.30 -24.68
C TYR A 6 -40.45 -5.47 -25.46
N MET A 7 -40.46 -5.34 -26.78
CA MET A 7 -39.25 -5.40 -27.60
C MET A 7 -38.28 -4.26 -27.26
N LYS A 8 -38.77 -3.05 -27.00
CA LYS A 8 -37.96 -1.91 -26.63
C LYS A 8 -37.30 -2.10 -25.25
N ILE A 9 -38.03 -2.62 -24.26
CA ILE A 9 -37.49 -2.95 -22.93
C ILE A 9 -36.43 -4.05 -23.06
N LYS A 10 -36.67 -5.07 -23.88
CA LYS A 10 -35.72 -6.15 -24.11
C LYS A 10 -34.43 -5.66 -24.77
N GLN A 11 -34.51 -4.79 -25.78
CA GLN A 11 -33.36 -4.15 -26.42
C GLN A 11 -32.55 -3.29 -25.43
N THR A 12 -33.22 -2.51 -24.60
CA THR A 12 -32.57 -1.66 -23.60
C THR A 12 -31.79 -2.52 -22.57
N ASN A 13 -32.38 -3.64 -22.14
CA ASN A 13 -31.71 -4.55 -21.20
C ASN A 13 -30.48 -5.22 -21.86
N TYR A 14 -30.53 -5.58 -23.13
CA TYR A 14 -29.35 -6.09 -23.86
C TYR A 14 -28.28 -5.05 -24.02
N LEU A 15 -28.63 -3.78 -24.24
CA LEU A 15 -27.67 -2.69 -24.33
C LEU A 15 -26.94 -2.51 -22.98
N TYR A 16 -27.67 -2.45 -21.86
CA TYR A 16 -27.06 -2.35 -20.53
C TYR A 16 -26.18 -3.57 -20.20
N LEU A 17 -26.62 -4.78 -20.56
CA LEU A 17 -25.83 -5.99 -20.37
C LEU A 17 -24.52 -5.92 -21.20
N SER A 18 -24.60 -5.47 -22.44
CA SER A 18 -23.43 -5.33 -23.32
C SER A 18 -22.45 -4.29 -22.81
N ILE A 19 -22.94 -3.14 -22.31
CA ILE A 19 -22.12 -2.10 -21.69
C ILE A 19 -21.45 -2.65 -20.41
N PHE A 20 -22.19 -3.39 -19.60
CA PHE A 20 -21.66 -3.99 -18.37
C PHE A 20 -20.56 -5.03 -18.68
N ILE A 21 -20.79 -5.91 -19.65
CA ILE A 21 -19.80 -6.88 -20.12
C ILE A 21 -18.56 -6.16 -20.68
N PHE A 22 -18.75 -5.11 -21.49
CA PHE A 22 -17.65 -4.32 -22.02
C PHE A 22 -16.83 -3.66 -20.90
N ILE A 23 -17.46 -3.10 -19.88
CA ILE A 23 -16.79 -2.53 -18.70
C ILE A 23 -15.99 -3.62 -17.98
N ILE A 24 -16.56 -4.82 -17.77
CA ILE A 24 -15.86 -5.94 -17.15
C ILE A 24 -14.63 -6.33 -17.99
N ILE A 25 -14.77 -6.45 -19.31
CA ILE A 25 -13.65 -6.77 -20.22
C ILE A 25 -12.57 -5.69 -20.12
N CYS A 26 -12.94 -4.40 -20.15
CA CYS A 26 -11.98 -3.30 -20.00
C CYS A 26 -11.27 -3.34 -18.64
N VAL A 27 -11.98 -3.64 -17.56
CA VAL A 27 -11.41 -3.80 -16.22
C VAL A 27 -10.47 -5.01 -16.16
N CYS A 28 -10.85 -6.13 -16.79
CA CYS A 28 -10.01 -7.32 -16.86
C CYS A 28 -8.73 -7.09 -17.71
N ILE A 29 -8.87 -6.46 -18.88
CA ILE A 29 -7.70 -6.10 -19.72
C ILE A 29 -6.80 -5.11 -18.98
N TYR A 30 -7.38 -4.14 -18.32
CA TYR A 30 -6.63 -3.18 -17.51
C TYR A 30 -5.92 -3.87 -16.34
N GLY A 31 -6.61 -4.74 -15.61
CA GLY A 31 -6.05 -5.55 -14.53
C GLY A 31 -4.91 -6.44 -15.03
N TYR A 32 -5.08 -7.08 -16.18
CA TYR A 32 -4.04 -7.90 -16.81
C TYR A 32 -2.83 -7.06 -17.21
N ASN A 33 -3.02 -5.90 -17.84
CA ASN A 33 -1.93 -5.01 -18.26
C ASN A 33 -1.23 -4.34 -17.07
N SER A 34 -1.95 -4.04 -15.99
CA SER A 34 -1.37 -3.50 -14.75
C SER A 34 -0.77 -4.60 -13.87
N GLY A 35 -1.28 -5.83 -13.97
CA GLY A 35 -0.76 -7.01 -13.28
C GLY A 35 0.54 -7.55 -13.87
N SER A 36 0.79 -7.31 -15.15
CA SER A 36 2.11 -7.51 -15.74
C SER A 36 3.04 -6.37 -15.36
N CYS A 37 3.38 -6.26 -14.07
CA CYS A 37 4.38 -5.32 -13.58
C CYS A 37 5.70 -5.58 -14.31
N LYS A 38 5.88 -4.96 -15.48
CA LYS A 38 7.15 -4.99 -16.19
C LYS A 38 8.15 -4.24 -15.34
N ILE A 39 9.10 -4.97 -14.81
CA ILE A 39 10.24 -4.44 -14.07
C ILE A 39 11.01 -3.51 -15.01
N ASN A 40 10.70 -2.23 -14.97
CA ASN A 40 11.60 -1.22 -15.49
C ASN A 40 12.72 -1.09 -14.47
N LYS A 41 13.88 -1.65 -14.76
CA LYS A 41 15.06 -1.63 -13.89
C LYS A 41 15.51 -0.18 -13.66
N LYS A 42 15.06 0.46 -12.59
CA LYS A 42 15.60 1.71 -12.07
C LYS A 42 15.79 1.59 -10.56
N TYR A 43 16.88 2.13 -10.06
CA TYR A 43 17.46 1.85 -8.75
C TYR A 43 17.22 2.99 -7.75
N ILE A 44 17.13 2.67 -6.47
CA ILE A 44 17.12 3.66 -5.39
C ILE A 44 18.45 4.43 -5.33
N CYS A 45 19.57 3.76 -5.59
CA CYS A 45 20.91 4.31 -5.50
C CYS A 45 21.53 4.54 -6.88
N ASN A 46 22.30 5.63 -7.05
CA ASN A 46 22.96 5.96 -8.31
C ASN A 46 24.21 5.10 -8.60
N ASP A 47 24.77 4.42 -7.57
CA ASP A 47 26.11 3.84 -7.61
C ASP A 47 26.06 2.36 -7.31
N ASP A 48 25.37 1.53 -7.50
CA ASP A 48 25.26 0.09 -7.32
C ASP A 48 23.81 -0.36 -7.08
N PHE A 49 23.57 -1.49 -7.57
CA PHE A 49 22.32 -2.21 -7.58
C PHE A 49 21.68 -2.31 -6.19
N CYS A 50 20.92 -1.31 -5.77
CA CYS A 50 20.32 -1.22 -4.47
C CYS A 50 18.79 -1.24 -4.60
N LEU A 51 18.14 -2.36 -4.28
CA LEU A 51 16.68 -2.49 -4.32
C LEU A 51 16.01 -1.76 -3.16
N TYR A 52 16.70 -1.60 -2.05
CA TYR A 52 16.21 -0.96 -0.83
C TYR A 52 17.37 -0.37 -0.05
N LYS A 53 17.05 0.49 0.91
CA LYS A 53 17.99 1.05 1.88
C LYS A 53 17.46 0.85 3.29
N GLU A 54 18.34 0.35 4.17
CA GLU A 54 18.08 0.24 5.60
C GLU A 54 18.70 1.41 6.35
N PHE A 55 17.97 1.94 7.34
CA PHE A 55 18.47 2.97 8.25
C PHE A 55 17.58 3.06 9.48
N ASP A 56 18.17 3.54 10.58
CA ASP A 56 17.46 3.69 11.83
C ASP A 56 16.53 4.89 11.83
N VAL A 57 15.33 4.68 12.37
CA VAL A 57 14.34 5.72 12.64
C VAL A 57 13.98 5.70 14.11
N TYR A 58 14.34 6.77 14.82
CA TYR A 58 14.04 6.92 16.24
C TYR A 58 12.75 7.73 16.44
N LEU A 59 11.77 7.10 17.07
CA LEU A 59 10.51 7.73 17.41
C LEU A 59 10.57 8.33 18.81
N LYS A 60 10.21 9.62 18.94
CA LYS A 60 10.08 10.31 20.22
C LYS A 60 8.94 9.70 21.05
N ASN A 61 8.98 9.91 22.37
CA ASN A 61 8.02 9.30 23.29
C ASN A 61 6.56 9.73 23.04
N GLU A 62 6.34 10.99 22.65
CA GLU A 62 5.00 11.49 22.28
C GLU A 62 4.44 10.74 21.07
N ILE A 63 5.25 10.49 20.03
CA ILE A 63 4.84 9.73 18.85
C ILE A 63 4.55 8.28 19.22
N LYS A 64 5.38 7.67 20.07
CA LYS A 64 5.14 6.30 20.57
C LYS A 64 3.83 6.20 21.34
N LYS A 65 3.49 7.19 22.17
CA LYS A 65 2.18 7.26 22.88
C LYS A 65 1.02 7.34 21.91
N GLU A 66 1.11 8.17 20.86
CA GLU A 66 0.08 8.29 19.84
C GLU A 66 -0.11 6.96 19.07
N ILE A 67 0.98 6.31 18.68
CA ILE A 67 0.93 5.01 18.00
C ILE A 67 0.31 3.94 18.92
N THR A 68 0.64 3.94 20.20
CA THR A 68 0.05 3.03 21.19
C THR A 68 -1.46 3.25 21.31
N TYR A 69 -1.90 4.51 21.39
CA TYR A 69 -3.32 4.87 21.42
C TYR A 69 -4.04 4.38 20.14
N LEU A 70 -3.48 4.66 18.96
CA LEU A 70 -4.05 4.21 17.68
C LEU A 70 -4.18 2.68 17.63
N SER A 71 -3.14 1.97 18.06
CA SER A 71 -3.10 0.50 18.07
C SER A 71 -4.07 -0.13 19.07
N ALA A 72 -4.44 0.57 20.13
CA ALA A 72 -5.41 0.11 21.13
C ALA A 72 -6.85 0.44 20.75
N ASN A 73 -7.09 1.49 19.96
CA ASN A 73 -8.43 1.98 19.64
C ASN A 73 -9.10 1.17 18.52
N LYS A 74 -9.85 0.15 18.91
CA LYS A 74 -10.54 -0.75 17.96
C LYS A 74 -11.58 -0.04 17.07
N LYS A 75 -12.09 1.14 17.46
CA LYS A 75 -13.11 1.88 16.67
C LYS A 75 -12.56 2.46 15.36
N ILE A 76 -11.25 2.77 15.33
CA ILE A 76 -10.60 3.34 14.13
C ILE A 76 -9.85 2.31 13.30
N GLN A 77 -9.88 1.06 13.72
CA GLN A 77 -9.22 -0.05 13.02
C GLN A 77 -10.14 -0.63 11.98
N LYS A 78 -9.63 -0.80 10.76
CA LYS A 78 -10.33 -1.50 9.70
C LYS A 78 -9.63 -2.83 9.42
N ARG A 79 -10.28 -3.93 9.79
CA ARG A 79 -9.81 -5.26 9.38
C ARG A 79 -10.15 -5.47 7.90
N VAL A 80 -9.14 -5.84 7.16
CA VAL A 80 -9.20 -6.10 5.71
C VAL A 80 -9.00 -7.59 5.49
N ASN A 81 -9.82 -8.17 4.63
CA ASN A 81 -9.66 -9.53 4.14
C ASN A 81 -9.94 -9.51 2.64
N ILE A 82 -8.90 -9.16 1.87
CA ILE A 82 -8.98 -9.06 0.41
C ILE A 82 -8.43 -10.36 -0.17
N LEU A 83 -9.30 -11.08 -0.87
CA LEU A 83 -8.97 -12.24 -1.66
C LEU A 83 -9.47 -11.98 -3.08
N THR A 84 -8.56 -11.68 -3.99
CA THR A 84 -8.88 -11.47 -5.41
C THR A 84 -8.62 -12.76 -6.19
N PHE A 85 -9.50 -13.07 -7.14
CA PHE A 85 -9.32 -14.21 -8.03
C PHE A 85 -9.51 -13.78 -9.48
N PRO A 86 -8.61 -14.13 -10.40
CA PRO A 86 -7.34 -14.83 -10.12
C PRO A 86 -6.32 -13.89 -9.49
N GLU A 87 -5.61 -14.41 -8.50
CA GLU A 87 -4.62 -13.67 -7.70
C GLU A 87 -3.56 -12.96 -8.53
N THR A 88 -3.17 -13.56 -9.65
CA THR A 88 -2.13 -13.08 -10.54
C THR A 88 -2.49 -11.84 -11.35
N ILE A 89 -3.79 -11.58 -11.60
CA ILE A 89 -4.23 -10.46 -12.45
C ILE A 89 -4.19 -9.11 -11.69
N PHE A 90 -4.47 -9.14 -10.39
CA PHE A 90 -4.65 -7.93 -9.60
C PHE A 90 -3.54 -7.66 -8.56
N ASN A 91 -2.55 -8.54 -8.43
CA ASN A 91 -1.54 -8.48 -7.37
C ASN A 91 -0.76 -7.14 -7.32
N CYS A 92 -0.57 -6.46 -8.43
CA CYS A 92 0.12 -5.17 -8.43
C CYS A 92 -0.79 -4.00 -8.00
N ALA A 93 -2.07 -4.06 -8.34
CA ALA A 93 -3.03 -3.00 -8.03
C ALA A 93 -3.76 -3.24 -6.70
N LEU A 94 -4.05 -4.50 -6.39
CA LEU A 94 -4.82 -4.91 -5.22
C LEU A 94 -4.31 -6.27 -4.69
N PRO A 95 -3.18 -6.32 -3.97
CA PRO A 95 -2.65 -7.57 -3.44
C PRO A 95 -3.60 -8.18 -2.40
N ASN A 96 -3.66 -9.51 -2.38
CA ASN A 96 -4.37 -10.23 -1.34
C ASN A 96 -3.77 -9.90 0.02
N LYS A 97 -4.63 -9.55 0.96
CA LYS A 97 -4.23 -9.09 2.30
C LYS A 97 -5.25 -9.50 3.35
N LYS A 98 -4.74 -9.95 4.48
CA LYS A 98 -5.49 -10.13 5.72
C LYS A 98 -4.75 -9.43 6.84
N GLY A 99 -5.42 -8.52 7.54
CA GLY A 99 -4.82 -7.70 8.58
C GLY A 99 -5.64 -6.47 8.89
N ILE A 100 -5.11 -5.58 9.72
CA ILE A 100 -5.77 -4.33 10.12
C ILE A 100 -5.00 -3.16 9.50
N THR A 101 -5.74 -2.14 9.06
CA THR A 101 -5.18 -0.87 8.62
C THR A 101 -5.81 0.27 9.40
N ILE A 102 -4.99 1.19 9.91
CA ILE A 102 -5.41 2.50 10.41
C ILE A 102 -4.99 3.51 9.35
N SER A 103 -5.98 4.18 8.77
CA SER A 103 -5.77 5.09 7.65
C SER A 103 -5.11 6.39 8.07
N THR A 104 -4.52 7.10 7.09
CA THR A 104 -3.98 8.45 7.26
C THR A 104 -4.99 9.40 7.89
N ASN A 105 -6.26 9.36 7.49
CA ASN A 105 -7.31 10.22 8.04
C ASN A 105 -7.47 10.05 9.56
N ASN A 106 -7.41 8.80 10.04
CA ASN A 106 -7.44 8.52 11.47
C ASN A 106 -6.16 8.99 12.16
N ILE A 107 -5.00 8.85 11.52
CA ILE A 107 -3.73 9.31 12.07
C ILE A 107 -3.72 10.84 12.16
N VAL A 108 -4.18 11.56 11.11
CA VAL A 108 -4.33 13.03 11.13
C VAL A 108 -5.22 13.48 12.30
N LYS A 109 -6.31 12.76 12.54
CA LYS A 109 -7.27 13.12 13.58
C LYS A 109 -6.76 12.84 15.00
N TYR A 110 -6.03 11.77 15.22
CA TYR A 110 -5.72 11.26 16.56
C TYR A 110 -4.23 11.22 16.91
N ALA A 111 -3.35 11.55 15.97
CA ALA A 111 -1.89 11.48 16.14
C ALA A 111 -1.18 12.66 15.44
N PRO A 112 -1.44 13.92 15.87
CA PRO A 112 -0.90 15.11 15.22
C PRO A 112 0.64 15.18 15.25
N ASN A 113 1.29 14.72 16.33
CA ASN A 113 2.76 14.70 16.39
C ASN A 113 3.35 13.70 15.41
N LEU A 114 2.71 12.55 15.20
CA LEU A 114 3.12 11.58 14.19
C LEU A 114 3.01 12.16 12.77
N ILE A 115 1.93 12.88 12.45
CA ILE A 115 1.78 13.54 11.15
C ILE A 115 2.80 14.65 10.97
N HIS A 116 3.04 15.47 11.97
CA HIS A 116 4.08 16.49 11.91
C HIS A 116 5.47 15.89 11.68
N PHE A 117 5.78 14.82 12.39
CA PHE A 117 7.02 14.07 12.20
C PHE A 117 7.15 13.50 10.78
N TYR A 118 6.09 12.86 10.26
CA TYR A 118 6.03 12.32 8.91
C TYR A 118 6.33 13.39 7.86
N GLN A 119 5.67 14.55 7.98
CA GLN A 119 5.79 15.61 6.98
C GLN A 119 7.11 16.37 7.04
N ASN A 120 7.77 16.42 8.19
CA ASN A 120 8.95 17.26 8.42
C ASN A 120 10.22 16.45 8.70
N ASP A 121 10.39 15.97 9.92
CA ASP A 121 11.66 15.37 10.36
C ASP A 121 11.96 14.08 9.60
N LEU A 122 10.96 13.21 9.44
CA LEU A 122 11.10 11.95 8.74
C LEU A 122 11.33 12.17 7.25
N CYS A 123 10.59 13.08 6.62
CA CYS A 123 10.79 13.44 5.21
C CYS A 123 12.23 13.94 4.95
N LYS A 124 12.75 14.82 5.80
CA LYS A 124 14.13 15.31 5.72
C LYS A 124 15.16 14.19 5.93
N LEU A 125 14.89 13.27 6.86
CA LEU A 125 15.74 12.11 7.10
C LEU A 125 15.82 11.22 5.85
N VAL A 126 14.66 10.82 5.30
CA VAL A 126 14.58 9.96 4.11
C VAL A 126 15.23 10.65 2.90
N SER A 127 14.97 11.95 2.71
CA SER A 127 15.59 12.74 1.63
C SER A 127 17.12 12.71 1.70
N ARG A 128 17.68 12.88 2.90
CA ARG A 128 19.15 12.80 3.12
C ARG A 128 19.69 11.40 2.87
N GLN A 129 18.98 10.38 3.38
CA GLN A 129 19.39 8.98 3.23
C GLN A 129 19.41 8.53 1.77
N LEU A 130 18.45 8.99 0.97
CA LEU A 130 18.36 8.64 -0.45
C LEU A 130 19.10 9.65 -1.37
N LYS A 131 19.59 10.76 -0.82
CA LYS A 131 20.18 11.88 -1.59
C LYS A 131 19.23 12.42 -2.67
N LEU A 132 17.94 12.50 -2.34
CA LEU A 132 16.87 12.95 -3.21
C LEU A 132 16.06 14.06 -2.54
N ASN A 133 15.52 14.98 -3.33
CA ASN A 133 14.50 15.91 -2.83
C ASN A 133 13.15 15.21 -2.83
N LEU A 134 12.65 14.87 -1.64
CA LEU A 134 11.41 14.15 -1.46
C LEU A 134 10.34 15.02 -0.82
N PHE A 135 9.10 14.73 -1.17
CA PHE A 135 7.91 15.34 -0.63
C PHE A 135 7.03 14.25 -0.03
N PRO A 136 6.36 14.50 1.12
CA PRO A 136 5.32 13.61 1.60
C PRO A 136 4.17 13.57 0.60
N THR A 137 3.53 12.41 0.45
CA THR A 137 2.35 12.29 -0.40
C THR A 137 1.12 12.95 0.25
N ASN A 138 0.04 13.17 -0.52
CA ASN A 138 -1.13 13.91 -0.05
C ASN A 138 -1.82 13.18 1.13
N LEU A 139 -2.07 13.90 2.23
CA LEU A 139 -2.72 13.38 3.43
C LEU A 139 -4.19 12.99 3.24
N GLU A 140 -4.84 13.46 2.17
CA GLU A 140 -6.18 13.01 1.81
C GLU A 140 -6.23 11.54 1.38
N LEU A 141 -5.07 10.97 1.05
CA LEU A 141 -4.96 9.57 0.65
C LEU A 141 -4.78 8.69 1.89
N PRO A 142 -5.65 7.69 2.06
CA PRO A 142 -5.71 6.93 3.30
C PRO A 142 -4.50 6.02 3.56
N THR A 143 -3.63 5.82 2.58
CA THR A 143 -2.43 4.97 2.69
C THR A 143 -1.13 5.75 2.72
N THR A 144 -1.18 7.09 2.68
CA THR A 144 -0.01 7.99 2.68
C THR A 144 0.89 7.81 3.90
N CYS A 145 0.27 7.79 5.09
CA CYS A 145 0.90 7.46 6.36
C CYS A 145 -0.09 6.56 7.10
N ALA A 146 0.15 5.27 7.11
CA ALA A 146 -0.79 4.28 7.62
C ALA A 146 -0.13 3.32 8.60
N LEU A 147 -0.90 2.87 9.59
CA LEU A 147 -0.46 1.84 10.52
C LEU A 147 -1.01 0.49 10.08
N LEU A 148 -0.12 -0.46 9.81
CA LEU A 148 -0.45 -1.81 9.40
C LEU A 148 -0.27 -2.75 10.58
N ILE A 149 -1.34 -3.44 10.99
CA ILE A 149 -1.33 -4.32 12.17
C ILE A 149 -1.69 -5.72 11.73
N TYR A 150 -0.83 -6.66 12.04
CA TYR A 150 -1.00 -8.09 11.89
C TYR A 150 -0.94 -8.69 13.30
N GLU A 151 -2.04 -9.24 13.78
CA GLU A 151 -2.17 -9.71 15.16
C GLU A 151 -2.86 -11.05 15.30
N ASN A 152 -3.46 -11.57 14.22
CA ASN A 152 -4.07 -12.89 14.21
C ASN A 152 -3.22 -13.85 13.38
N GLU A 153 -3.15 -15.08 13.81
CA GLU A 153 -2.54 -16.15 13.03
C GLU A 153 -3.07 -16.17 11.59
N GLY A 154 -2.16 -16.26 10.64
CA GLY A 154 -2.45 -16.20 9.22
C GLY A 154 -2.72 -14.81 8.65
N ASP A 155 -2.55 -13.72 9.41
CA ASP A 155 -2.53 -12.35 8.84
C ASP A 155 -1.29 -12.19 7.93
N TRP A 156 -1.46 -11.56 6.77
CA TRP A 156 -0.43 -11.48 5.73
C TRP A 156 -0.73 -10.45 4.66
N ILE A 157 0.24 -10.16 3.82
CA ILE A 157 0.03 -9.50 2.52
C ILE A 157 0.85 -10.24 1.47
N ASN A 158 0.22 -10.55 0.33
CA ASN A 158 0.83 -11.34 -0.73
C ASN A 158 1.87 -10.57 -1.52
N TRP A 159 2.57 -11.26 -2.41
CA TRP A 159 3.52 -10.71 -3.36
C TRP A 159 2.92 -9.56 -4.15
N HIS A 160 3.53 -8.38 -4.11
CA HIS A 160 3.07 -7.19 -4.81
C HIS A 160 4.21 -6.18 -5.02
N TYR A 161 3.93 -5.22 -5.89
CA TYR A 161 4.63 -3.95 -5.95
C TYR A 161 3.74 -2.86 -5.35
N ASP A 162 4.32 -1.85 -4.72
CA ASP A 162 3.59 -0.64 -4.37
C ASP A 162 3.46 0.23 -5.61
N TYR A 163 2.25 0.27 -6.19
CA TYR A 163 2.03 0.96 -7.45
C TYR A 163 2.19 2.47 -7.33
N ASN A 164 2.98 3.07 -8.22
CA ASN A 164 3.17 4.51 -8.30
C ASN A 164 2.07 5.18 -9.14
N TYR A 165 1.32 6.07 -8.53
CA TYR A 165 0.28 6.89 -9.18
C TYR A 165 0.76 8.30 -9.51
N TYR A 166 1.98 8.68 -9.11
CA TYR A 166 2.57 10.00 -9.28
C TYR A 166 3.48 10.06 -10.50
N ASP A 167 3.73 11.26 -11.01
CA ASP A 167 4.62 11.48 -12.15
C ASP A 167 6.11 11.35 -11.76
N GLY A 168 6.43 11.51 -10.46
CA GLY A 168 7.77 11.31 -9.92
C GLY A 168 8.06 9.87 -9.49
N ARG A 169 9.24 9.67 -8.91
CA ARG A 169 9.59 8.41 -8.24
C ARG A 169 8.79 8.29 -6.94
N PHE A 170 8.42 7.08 -6.58
CA PHE A 170 7.58 6.79 -5.42
C PHE A 170 8.30 5.82 -4.47
N PHE A 171 8.41 6.23 -3.21
CA PHE A 171 9.13 5.49 -2.18
C PHE A 171 8.19 5.11 -1.03
N THR A 172 8.33 3.87 -0.59
CA THR A 172 7.68 3.35 0.62
C THR A 172 8.74 3.18 1.70
N LEU A 173 8.50 3.77 2.86
CA LEU A 173 9.28 3.56 4.08
C LEU A 173 8.45 2.73 5.05
N LEU A 174 8.99 1.61 5.49
CA LEU A 174 8.40 0.74 6.52
C LEU A 174 9.20 0.89 7.82
N ILE A 175 8.53 1.35 8.89
CA ILE A 175 9.12 1.51 10.22
C ILE A 175 8.49 0.45 11.13
N PRO A 176 9.24 -0.52 11.62
CA PRO A 176 8.76 -1.52 12.57
C PRO A 176 8.53 -0.87 13.94
N ILE A 177 7.29 -0.98 14.45
CA ILE A 177 6.90 -0.45 15.76
C ILE A 177 6.92 -1.56 16.82
N THR A 178 6.36 -2.71 16.46
CA THR A 178 6.32 -3.91 17.29
C THR A 178 6.53 -5.10 16.38
N ASN A 179 7.54 -5.89 16.67
CA ASN A 179 7.89 -7.08 15.91
C ASN A 179 8.24 -8.23 16.89
N TYR A 180 7.21 -8.92 17.37
CA TYR A 180 7.37 -10.20 18.06
C TYR A 180 7.20 -11.31 17.02
N LEU A 181 8.27 -11.59 16.28
CA LEU A 181 8.27 -12.51 15.15
C LEU A 181 9.27 -13.64 15.38
N THR A 182 8.85 -14.87 15.12
CA THR A 182 9.66 -16.08 15.19
C THR A 182 9.76 -16.79 13.85
N CYS A 183 8.71 -16.71 13.02
CA CYS A 183 8.66 -17.32 11.70
C CYS A 183 8.22 -16.37 10.58
N THR A 184 7.56 -15.26 10.93
CA THR A 184 7.05 -14.30 9.92
C THR A 184 8.16 -13.39 9.45
N GLU A 185 8.27 -13.23 8.14
CA GLU A 185 9.33 -12.46 7.49
C GLU A 185 8.77 -11.40 6.55
N PHE A 186 9.51 -10.31 6.39
CA PHE A 186 9.41 -9.47 5.21
C PHE A 186 10.30 -10.06 4.12
N GLN A 187 9.70 -10.44 3.01
CA GLN A 187 10.38 -11.11 1.92
C GLN A 187 10.31 -10.29 0.64
N PHE A 188 11.37 -10.35 -0.16
CA PHE A 188 11.40 -9.76 -1.49
C PHE A 188 12.09 -10.68 -2.49
N LYS A 189 11.86 -10.43 -3.78
CA LYS A 189 12.57 -11.12 -4.85
C LYS A 189 13.66 -10.23 -5.41
N ASN A 190 14.87 -10.77 -5.51
CA ASN A 190 15.98 -10.10 -6.16
C ASN A 190 15.89 -10.26 -7.70
N ASP A 191 16.87 -9.71 -8.43
CA ASP A 191 16.91 -9.78 -9.90
C ASP A 191 16.99 -11.18 -10.48
N LYS A 192 17.51 -12.12 -9.71
CA LYS A 192 17.56 -13.54 -10.08
C LYS A 192 16.26 -14.28 -9.74
N ASN A 193 15.22 -13.52 -9.28
CA ASN A 193 13.95 -14.07 -8.79
C ASN A 193 14.09 -14.96 -7.54
N GLU A 194 15.22 -14.87 -6.83
CA GLU A 194 15.44 -15.55 -5.57
C GLU A 194 14.72 -14.82 -4.43
N ILE A 195 14.13 -15.58 -3.52
CA ILE A 195 13.48 -15.02 -2.33
C ILE A 195 14.55 -14.69 -1.30
N LYS A 196 14.58 -13.44 -0.86
CA LYS A 196 15.41 -12.95 0.24
C LYS A 196 14.50 -12.45 1.35
N SER A 197 14.97 -12.58 2.58
CA SER A 197 14.26 -12.09 3.77
C SER A 197 15.02 -10.95 4.42
N ILE A 198 14.29 -9.96 4.92
CA ILE A 198 14.81 -8.88 5.75
C ILE A 198 14.18 -8.99 7.12
N ASN A 199 15.03 -9.02 8.12
CA ASN A 199 14.58 -8.99 9.50
C ASN A 199 14.31 -7.54 9.92
N LEU A 200 13.05 -7.13 9.87
CA LEU A 200 12.60 -5.82 10.34
C LEU A 200 12.56 -5.84 11.87
N ILE A 201 13.68 -5.58 12.52
CA ILE A 201 13.75 -5.40 13.96
C ILE A 201 13.42 -3.95 14.35
N ASN A 202 13.17 -3.71 15.63
CA ASN A 202 12.89 -2.37 16.14
C ASN A 202 14.01 -1.40 15.75
N ASN A 203 13.62 -0.23 15.25
CA ASN A 203 14.44 0.86 14.71
C ASN A 203 15.09 0.59 13.34
N ASN A 204 15.25 -0.64 12.88
CA ASN A 204 15.75 -0.92 11.54
C ASN A 204 14.62 -0.78 10.51
N SER A 205 14.55 0.38 9.89
CA SER A 205 13.53 0.72 8.90
C SER A 205 14.05 0.45 7.49
N ILE A 206 13.15 0.07 6.60
CA ILE A 206 13.48 -0.17 5.19
C ILE A 206 12.76 0.82 4.31
N CYS A 207 13.50 1.46 3.40
CA CYS A 207 12.96 2.31 2.36
C CYS A 207 13.27 1.74 0.99
N PHE A 208 12.26 1.67 0.13
CA PHE A 208 12.40 1.14 -1.23
C PHE A 208 11.52 1.90 -2.21
N GLU A 209 11.86 1.81 -3.49
CA GLU A 209 11.05 2.36 -4.56
C GLU A 209 9.95 1.35 -4.90
N GLY A 210 8.70 1.73 -4.64
CA GLY A 210 7.55 0.81 -4.63
C GLY A 210 7.36 0.00 -5.91
N ASN A 211 7.66 0.59 -7.08
CA ASN A 211 7.49 -0.07 -8.37
C ASN A 211 8.54 -1.16 -8.68
N PHE A 212 9.61 -1.25 -7.90
CA PHE A 212 10.77 -2.08 -8.23
C PHE A 212 11.02 -3.21 -7.27
N LEU A 213 10.59 -3.09 -6.02
CA LEU A 213 10.72 -4.15 -5.04
C LEU A 213 9.47 -5.04 -5.03
N TYR A 214 9.56 -6.25 -5.62
CA TYR A 214 8.50 -7.24 -5.52
C TYR A 214 8.60 -7.94 -4.17
N HIS A 215 7.65 -7.66 -3.27
CA HIS A 215 7.75 -8.03 -1.87
C HIS A 215 6.45 -8.55 -1.28
N ARG A 216 6.57 -9.17 -0.10
CA ARG A 216 5.44 -9.63 0.71
C ARG A 216 5.76 -9.59 2.20
N ALA A 217 4.72 -9.67 3.04
CA ALA A 217 4.84 -10.16 4.40
C ALA A 217 4.26 -11.57 4.46
N SER A 218 5.05 -12.56 4.87
CA SER A 218 4.59 -13.92 5.03
C SER A 218 3.49 -14.02 6.08
N LYS A 219 2.77 -15.15 6.12
CA LYS A 219 1.67 -15.37 7.07
C LYS A 219 2.18 -15.33 8.50
N LEU A 220 1.45 -14.60 9.36
CA LEU A 220 1.75 -14.50 10.78
C LEU A 220 1.56 -15.87 11.45
N CYS A 221 2.56 -16.29 12.21
CA CYS A 221 2.48 -17.50 13.00
C CYS A 221 1.71 -17.28 14.31
N LYS A 222 1.43 -18.37 15.01
CA LYS A 222 0.74 -18.31 16.30
C LYS A 222 1.56 -17.51 17.33
N ASN A 223 0.89 -16.65 18.10
CA ASN A 223 1.48 -15.79 19.14
C ASN A 223 2.44 -14.70 18.61
N GLU A 224 2.49 -14.48 17.32
CA GLU A 224 3.23 -13.36 16.74
C GLU A 224 2.38 -12.08 16.66
N LYS A 225 3.06 -10.94 16.70
CA LYS A 225 2.46 -9.63 16.47
C LYS A 225 3.41 -8.73 15.70
N ARG A 226 2.87 -8.06 14.69
CA ARG A 226 3.61 -7.14 13.85
C ARG A 226 2.82 -5.85 13.66
N ILE A 227 3.44 -4.72 14.01
CA ILE A 227 2.89 -3.38 13.76
C ILE A 227 3.94 -2.61 12.98
N ILE A 228 3.57 -2.12 11.80
CA ILE A 228 4.42 -1.36 10.89
C ILE A 228 3.78 -0.02 10.61
N LEU A 229 4.53 1.07 10.76
CA LEU A 229 4.17 2.36 10.22
C LEU A 229 4.69 2.44 8.78
N SER A 230 3.77 2.59 7.83
CA SER A 230 4.06 2.72 6.40
C SER A 230 3.91 4.17 5.99
N CYS A 231 4.98 4.77 5.47
CA CYS A 231 5.04 6.17 5.04
C CYS A 231 5.44 6.25 3.56
N GLN A 232 4.77 7.13 2.82
CA GLN A 232 4.97 7.27 1.37
C GLN A 232 5.55 8.63 1.02
N TYR A 233 6.56 8.64 0.15
CA TYR A 233 7.25 9.85 -0.31
C TYR A 233 7.41 9.81 -1.84
N VAL A 234 7.50 10.99 -2.45
CA VAL A 234 7.65 11.15 -3.91
C VAL A 234 8.63 12.24 -4.26
N THR A 235 9.24 12.16 -5.44
CA THR A 235 10.06 13.25 -5.98
C THR A 235 9.25 14.31 -6.69
N ASN A 236 7.98 14.02 -7.03
CA ASN A 236 7.02 14.96 -7.62
C ASN A 236 5.61 14.60 -7.17
N ASN A 237 4.89 15.57 -6.60
CA ASN A 237 3.53 15.39 -6.07
C ASN A 237 2.44 15.41 -7.14
N HIS A 238 2.77 15.70 -8.39
CA HIS A 238 1.79 15.74 -9.45
C HIS A 238 1.22 14.35 -9.74
N MET A 239 -0.07 14.29 -9.94
CA MET A 239 -0.80 13.07 -10.26
C MET A 239 -1.86 13.39 -11.31
N SER A 240 -1.88 12.64 -12.40
CA SER A 240 -2.90 12.78 -13.44
C SER A 240 -4.30 12.48 -12.89
N PHE A 241 -5.33 13.06 -13.50
CA PHE A 241 -6.73 12.82 -13.11
C PHE A 241 -7.07 11.31 -13.11
N LEU A 242 -6.64 10.59 -14.14
CA LEU A 242 -6.90 9.15 -14.25
C LEU A 242 -6.26 8.37 -13.10
N ASN A 243 -5.03 8.71 -12.74
CA ASN A 243 -4.33 8.08 -11.62
C ASN A 243 -4.99 8.39 -10.27
N ARG A 244 -5.55 9.60 -10.09
CA ARG A 244 -6.37 9.92 -8.89
C ARG A 244 -7.60 9.02 -8.78
N VAL A 245 -8.31 8.82 -9.89
CA VAL A 245 -9.49 7.93 -9.90
C VAL A 245 -9.09 6.49 -9.56
N ARG A 246 -8.02 5.98 -10.19
CA ARG A 246 -7.50 4.63 -9.91
C ARG A 246 -7.11 4.45 -8.45
N LEU A 247 -6.41 5.42 -7.89
CA LEU A 247 -6.00 5.39 -6.48
C LEU A 247 -7.21 5.39 -5.55
N LYS A 248 -8.22 6.23 -5.81
CA LYS A 248 -9.47 6.23 -5.03
C LYS A 248 -10.19 4.88 -5.06
N ILE A 249 -10.23 4.20 -6.19
CA ILE A 249 -10.83 2.85 -6.32
C ILE A 249 -10.04 1.86 -5.47
N LYS A 250 -8.71 1.87 -5.55
CA LYS A 250 -7.85 1.02 -4.73
C LYS A 250 -8.08 1.27 -3.25
N ASP A 251 -8.06 2.53 -2.83
CA ASP A 251 -8.21 2.92 -1.44
C ASP A 251 -9.58 2.53 -0.88
N TYR A 252 -10.64 2.67 -1.69
CA TYR A 252 -11.97 2.18 -1.33
C TYR A 252 -11.96 0.67 -1.02
N ALA A 253 -11.29 -0.12 -1.85
CA ALA A 253 -11.18 -1.57 -1.63
C ALA A 253 -10.43 -1.90 -0.35
N TYR A 254 -9.37 -1.15 -0.01
CA TYR A 254 -8.56 -1.39 1.20
C TYR A 254 -9.20 -0.86 2.48
N ILE A 255 -9.94 0.23 2.42
CA ILE A 255 -10.41 0.96 3.61
C ILE A 255 -11.94 0.95 3.70
N GLY A 256 -12.64 0.65 2.60
CA GLY A 256 -14.09 0.42 2.60
C GLY A 256 -14.94 1.69 2.63
N LYS A 257 -14.34 2.88 2.51
CA LYS A 257 -15.06 4.16 2.31
C LYS A 257 -14.23 5.12 1.49
N LEU A 258 -14.85 5.85 0.56
CA LEU A 258 -14.28 7.02 -0.07
C LEU A 258 -14.17 8.11 0.99
N GLY A 259 -12.97 8.38 1.51
CA GLY A 259 -12.71 9.51 2.38
C GLY A 259 -13.26 9.39 3.81
N ALA A 260 -13.08 8.27 4.47
CA ALA A 260 -13.36 8.15 5.92
C ALA A 260 -12.09 8.21 6.73
#